data_7d0221879753cc759da480fcd7528296
#
_entry.id   7d0221879753cc759da480fcd7528296
#
_cell.length_a   1.000
_cell.length_b   1.000
_cell.length_c   1.000
_cell.angle_alpha   90.00
_cell.angle_beta   90.00
_cell.angle_gamma   90.00
#
_symmetry.space_group_name_H-M   'P 1'
#
loop_
_entity.id
_entity.type
_entity.pdbx_description
1 polymer ?
#
loop_
_entity_poly.entity_id
_entity_poly.type
_entity_poly.pdbx_seq_one_letter_code
_entity_poly.pdbx_strand_id
1 'polypeptide(L)'
;MGEDRIGFRVVGTVRSVKGHCNAGHKVGDQVELSGHNTGNMCGFFYHDLFPYVIMLQFGGGFPPEWGNPDVVEMSCMDKMNEVTIELKRMRDNE
;
A
#
# COMPACT_ATOMS: atom_id res chain seq x y z
N MET A 1 -16.84 7.74 1.06
CA MET A 1 -17.10 8.35 2.31
C MET A 1 -16.09 7.94 3.30
N GLY A 2 -15.31 8.89 3.71
CA GLY A 2 -14.28 8.62 4.67
C GLY A 2 -14.83 8.14 6.00
N GLU A 3 -15.97 8.67 6.37
CA GLU A 3 -16.56 8.34 7.66
C GLU A 3 -17.10 6.92 7.71
N ASP A 4 -17.26 6.29 6.56
CA ASP A 4 -17.76 4.91 6.52
C ASP A 4 -16.63 3.90 6.40
N ARG A 5 -15.41 4.34 6.65
CA ARG A 5 -14.27 3.46 6.57
C ARG A 5 -14.37 2.34 7.60
N ILE A 6 -14.05 1.13 7.14
CA ILE A 6 -14.01 -0.06 7.98
C ILE A 6 -12.56 -0.35 8.32
N GLY A 7 -12.28 -0.55 9.62
CA GLY A 7 -10.95 -0.89 10.07
C GLY A 7 -10.00 0.28 10.07
N PHE A 8 -8.71 -0.02 10.02
CA PHE A 8 -7.67 1.00 10.05
C PHE A 8 -7.46 1.62 8.67
N ARG A 9 -7.05 2.87 8.66
CA ARG A 9 -6.66 3.53 7.42
C ARG A 9 -5.28 3.01 7.01
N VAL A 10 -5.13 2.71 5.72
CA VAL A 10 -3.85 2.24 5.17
C VAL A 10 -3.41 3.23 4.11
N VAL A 11 -2.20 3.75 4.24
CA VAL A 11 -1.65 4.70 3.29
C VAL A 11 -0.46 4.07 2.58
N GLY A 12 -0.49 4.12 1.25
CA GLY A 12 0.62 3.66 0.44
C GLY A 12 1.45 4.86 0.00
N THR A 13 2.76 4.75 0.15
CA THR A 13 3.70 5.78 -0.30
C THR A 13 4.67 5.16 -1.27
N VAL A 14 4.77 5.72 -2.47
CA VAL A 14 5.72 5.22 -3.47
C VAL A 14 7.12 5.63 -3.04
N ARG A 15 7.97 4.62 -2.83
CA ARG A 15 9.34 4.82 -2.35
C ARG A 15 10.36 4.87 -3.45
N SER A 16 10.15 4.09 -4.51
CA SER A 16 11.08 4.08 -5.63
C SER A 16 10.39 3.65 -6.90
N VAL A 17 10.90 4.11 -8.03
CA VAL A 17 10.48 3.68 -9.36
C VAL A 17 11.77 3.42 -10.12
N LYS A 18 11.97 2.16 -10.53
CA LYS A 18 13.21 1.76 -11.17
C LYS A 18 13.36 2.36 -12.56
N GLY A 19 12.28 2.41 -13.31
CA GLY A 19 12.28 2.96 -14.65
C GLY A 19 11.14 3.95 -14.80
N HIS A 20 10.26 3.67 -15.76
CA HIS A 20 9.09 4.51 -16.01
C HIS A 20 7.83 3.69 -15.75
N CYS A 21 7.03 4.09 -14.79
CA CYS A 21 5.78 3.39 -14.50
C CYS A 21 4.72 3.77 -15.52
N ASN A 22 4.20 2.78 -16.24
CA ASN A 22 3.19 3.04 -17.27
C ASN A 22 1.89 3.58 -16.70
N ALA A 23 1.62 3.30 -15.43
CA ALA A 23 0.44 3.84 -14.76
C ALA A 23 0.69 5.24 -14.18
N GLY A 24 1.91 5.76 -14.28
CA GLY A 24 2.21 7.13 -13.87
C GLY A 24 2.56 7.32 -12.41
N HIS A 25 2.84 6.24 -11.69
CA HIS A 25 3.22 6.38 -10.28
C HIS A 25 4.61 7.00 -10.17
N LYS A 26 4.78 7.89 -9.20
CA LYS A 26 6.03 8.62 -8.98
C LYS A 26 6.43 8.53 -7.53
N VAL A 27 7.74 8.62 -7.30
CA VAL A 27 8.28 8.64 -5.94
C VAL A 27 7.62 9.76 -5.14
N GLY A 28 7.18 9.43 -3.94
CA GLY A 28 6.52 10.38 -3.06
C GLY A 28 5.01 10.41 -3.18
N ASP A 29 4.44 9.79 -4.22
CA ASP A 29 2.98 9.70 -4.33
C ASP A 29 2.44 8.95 -3.13
N GLN A 30 1.34 9.46 -2.58
CA GLN A 30 0.65 8.82 -1.46
C GLN A 30 -0.80 8.60 -1.83
N VAL A 31 -1.32 7.43 -1.49
CA VAL A 31 -2.71 7.10 -1.73
C VAL A 31 -3.26 6.34 -0.53
N GLU A 32 -4.54 6.51 -0.28
CA GLU A 32 -5.22 5.70 0.72
C GLU A 32 -5.80 4.48 0.03
N LEU A 33 -5.55 3.31 0.58
CA LEU A 33 -5.97 2.03 0.01
C LEU A 33 -6.82 1.27 1.03
N SER A 34 -7.80 0.52 0.53
CA SER A 34 -8.61 -0.35 1.37
C SER A 34 -9.22 -1.43 0.51
N GLY A 35 -9.96 -2.32 1.13
CA GLY A 35 -10.71 -3.31 0.36
C GLY A 35 -11.72 -2.70 -0.58
N HIS A 36 -12.15 -1.45 -0.33
CA HIS A 36 -13.12 -0.75 -1.16
C HIS A 36 -12.52 0.35 -2.01
N ASN A 37 -11.25 0.68 -1.79
CA ASN A 37 -10.64 1.82 -2.46
C ASN A 37 -9.29 1.43 -3.00
N THR A 38 -9.19 1.38 -4.33
CA THR A 38 -7.92 1.02 -4.98
C THR A 38 -6.98 2.22 -5.11
N GLY A 39 -7.46 3.44 -4.81
CA GLY A 39 -6.63 4.64 -4.88
C GLY A 39 -6.15 4.95 -6.28
N ASN A 40 -6.88 4.49 -7.29
CA ASN A 40 -6.45 4.59 -8.69
C ASN A 40 -5.11 3.90 -8.94
N MET A 41 -4.81 2.93 -8.10
CA MET A 41 -3.59 2.14 -8.25
C MET A 41 -3.69 1.28 -9.50
N CYS A 42 -2.53 1.05 -10.15
CA CYS A 42 -2.44 0.10 -11.25
C CYS A 42 -3.04 -1.25 -10.83
N GLY A 43 -3.90 -1.81 -11.68
CA GLY A 43 -4.58 -3.05 -11.35
C GLY A 43 -3.64 -4.21 -11.08
N PHE A 44 -2.56 -4.30 -11.83
CA PHE A 44 -1.56 -5.36 -11.61
C PHE A 44 -0.95 -5.24 -10.20
N PHE A 45 -0.61 -4.02 -9.81
CA PHE A 45 0.02 -3.81 -8.53
C PHE A 45 -0.98 -3.97 -7.40
N TYR A 46 -2.18 -3.41 -7.56
CA TYR A 46 -3.20 -3.51 -6.52
C TYR A 46 -3.58 -4.96 -6.27
N HIS A 47 -3.64 -5.75 -7.34
CA HIS A 47 -3.94 -7.17 -7.19
C HIS A 47 -2.96 -7.84 -6.22
N ASP A 48 -1.67 -7.53 -6.35
CA ASP A 48 -0.65 -8.12 -5.49
C ASP A 48 -0.66 -7.50 -4.09
N LEU A 49 -1.04 -6.24 -3.99
CA LEU A 49 -1.09 -5.55 -2.69
C LEU A 49 -2.29 -5.95 -1.86
N PHE A 50 -3.35 -6.42 -2.49
CA PHE A 50 -4.64 -6.58 -1.84
C PHE A 50 -4.58 -7.39 -0.55
N PRO A 51 -3.93 -8.56 -0.50
CA PRO A 51 -3.89 -9.32 0.76
C PRO A 51 -3.24 -8.54 1.89
N TYR A 52 -2.22 -7.76 1.59
CA TYR A 52 -1.50 -7.00 2.61
C TYR A 52 -2.27 -5.76 3.04
N VAL A 53 -2.98 -5.13 2.11
CA VAL A 53 -3.88 -4.04 2.45
C VAL A 53 -4.95 -4.53 3.42
N ILE A 54 -5.56 -5.67 3.12
CA ILE A 54 -6.59 -6.25 3.98
C ILE A 54 -6.03 -6.62 5.34
N MET A 55 -4.84 -7.21 5.37
CA MET A 55 -4.20 -7.57 6.63
C MET A 55 -4.04 -6.33 7.52
N LEU A 56 -3.50 -5.25 6.95
CA LEU A 56 -3.28 -4.03 7.72
C LEU A 56 -4.59 -3.36 8.10
N GLN A 57 -5.56 -3.36 7.19
CA GLN A 57 -6.85 -2.71 7.42
C GLN A 57 -7.57 -3.33 8.60
N PHE A 58 -7.47 -4.64 8.77
CA PHE A 58 -8.22 -5.34 9.81
C PHE A 58 -7.36 -5.74 11.01
N GLY A 59 -6.21 -5.14 11.17
CA GLY A 59 -5.46 -5.25 12.41
C GLY A 59 -4.42 -6.36 12.47
N GLY A 60 -4.23 -7.07 11.36
CA GLY A 60 -3.19 -8.10 11.30
C GLY A 60 -1.82 -7.52 10.99
N GLY A 61 -0.82 -8.37 10.98
CA GLY A 61 0.53 -7.95 10.65
C GLY A 61 1.48 -9.12 10.75
N PHE A 62 2.68 -8.90 10.25
CA PHE A 62 3.74 -9.89 10.40
C PHE A 62 4.32 -9.80 11.80
N PRO A 63 5.07 -10.84 12.25
CA PRO A 63 5.62 -10.83 13.60
C PRO A 63 6.51 -9.61 13.84
N PRO A 64 6.52 -9.06 15.06
CA PRO A 64 7.37 -7.92 15.36
C PRO A 64 8.86 -8.18 15.11
N GLU A 65 9.27 -9.42 15.15
CA GLU A 65 10.67 -9.78 14.88
C GLU A 65 11.09 -9.45 13.45
N TRP A 66 10.10 -9.31 12.55
CA TRP A 66 10.37 -9.01 11.14
C TRP A 66 10.38 -7.51 10.87
N GLY A 67 10.11 -6.69 11.89
CA GLY A 67 10.06 -5.26 11.76
C GLY A 67 8.76 -4.70 12.31
N ASN A 68 8.43 -3.49 11.88
CA ASN A 68 7.21 -2.83 12.36
C ASN A 68 5.97 -3.50 11.76
N PRO A 69 5.10 -4.10 12.58
CA PRO A 69 3.91 -4.77 12.05
C PRO A 69 2.94 -3.86 11.31
N ASP A 70 3.04 -2.57 11.49
CA ASP A 70 2.16 -1.61 10.82
C ASP A 70 2.63 -1.26 9.42
N VAL A 71 3.77 -1.78 8.98
CA VAL A 71 4.39 -1.39 7.72
C VAL A 71 4.72 -2.63 6.89
N VAL A 72 4.34 -2.60 5.61
CA VAL A 72 4.72 -3.64 4.65
C VAL A 72 5.24 -2.94 3.40
N GLU A 73 6.38 -3.36 2.89
CA GLU A 73 6.92 -2.83 1.66
C GLU A 73 6.78 -3.87 0.55
N MET A 74 6.27 -3.45 -0.59
CA MET A 74 6.00 -4.33 -1.72
C MET A 74 6.49 -3.71 -3.01
N SER A 75 6.82 -4.56 -3.97
CA SER A 75 7.24 -4.11 -5.30
C SER A 75 6.33 -4.72 -6.35
N CYS A 76 6.12 -3.98 -7.44
CA CYS A 76 5.25 -4.46 -8.50
C CYS A 76 5.94 -5.56 -9.31
N MET A 77 5.13 -6.25 -10.10
CA MET A 77 5.63 -7.39 -10.89
C MET A 77 6.48 -7.00 -12.08
N ASP A 78 6.42 -5.75 -12.51
CA ASP A 78 7.20 -5.26 -13.64
C ASP A 78 8.64 -5.03 -13.20
N LYS A 79 9.50 -5.97 -13.50
CA LYS A 79 10.89 -5.91 -13.01
C LYS A 79 11.71 -4.86 -13.72
N MET A 80 11.28 -4.38 -14.87
CA MET A 80 12.03 -3.37 -15.61
C MET A 80 11.75 -1.97 -15.10
N ASN A 81 10.51 -1.72 -14.67
CA ASN A 81 10.10 -0.40 -14.19
C ASN A 81 9.61 -0.45 -12.76
N GLU A 82 10.14 -1.36 -12.00
CA GLU A 82 9.64 -1.75 -10.70
C GLU A 82 9.35 -0.57 -9.79
N VAL A 83 8.10 -0.52 -9.32
CA VAL A 83 7.66 0.46 -8.34
C VAL A 83 7.65 -0.21 -6.99
N THR A 84 8.25 0.43 -6.00
CA THR A 84 8.23 -0.05 -4.62
C THR A 84 7.36 0.89 -3.80
N ILE A 85 6.43 0.32 -3.06
CA ILE A 85 5.49 1.08 -2.25
C ILE A 85 5.57 0.61 -0.80
N GLU A 86 5.47 1.56 0.12
CA GLU A 86 5.35 1.26 1.54
C GLU A 86 3.87 1.38 1.90
N LEU A 87 3.31 0.31 2.44
CA LEU A 87 1.95 0.32 2.99
C LEU A 87 2.07 0.53 4.49
N LYS A 88 1.40 1.54 5.00
CA LYS A 88 1.47 1.84 6.43
C LYS A 88 0.06 1.95 7.01
N ARG A 89 -0.18 1.17 8.07
CA ARG A 89 -1.41 1.29 8.84
C ARG A 89 -1.35 2.52 9.72
N MET A 90 -2.33 3.38 9.56
CA MET A 90 -2.41 4.59 10.38
C MET A 90 -3.20 4.28 11.63
N ARG A 91 -2.59 4.51 12.78
CA ARG A 91 -3.29 4.37 14.04
C ARG A 91 -4.18 5.58 14.26
N ASP A 92 -5.08 5.47 15.22
CA ASP A 92 -5.98 6.56 15.52
C ASP A 92 -5.22 7.85 15.78
N ASN A 93 -5.81 8.93 15.34
CA ASN A 93 -5.28 10.27 15.57
C ASN A 93 -4.08 10.60 14.70
N GLU A 94 -3.90 9.85 13.64
CA GLU A 94 -2.80 10.11 12.73
C GLU A 94 -3.28 10.61 11.39
#